data_56e7f1dbf50880aa312ba201c8ceabf3
#
_entry.id   56e7f1dbf50880aa312ba201c8ceabf3
#
_cell.length_a   1.000
_cell.length_b   1.000
_cell.length_c   1.000
_cell.angle_alpha   90.00
_cell.angle_beta   90.00
_cell.angle_gamma   90.00
#
_symmetry.space_group_name_H-M   'P 1'
#
loop_
_entity.id
_entity.type
_entity.pdbx_description
1 polymer ?
#
loop_
_entity_poly.entity_id
_entity_poly.type
_entity_poly.pdbx_seq_one_letter_code
_entity_poly.pdbx_strand_id
1 'polypeptide(L)'
;MAVLTACSAISSLLPGHQPTTRLSSVRVAAPPGANLNSAIRLDLVFVYASADVAMLPKTGPDWFAQKMALQNGLGKAMDVVSLQVPPAMVIDPVKLPDKAGKAIAVYAFADYLSKDGQARSDITQFRHAVIWLAATQVTVTEQ
;
A
#
# COMPACT_ATOMS: atom_id res chain seq x y z
N MET A 1 -12.29 -46.81 -29.27
CA MET A 1 -12.44 -45.37 -29.56
C MET A 1 -12.61 -44.65 -28.24
N ALA A 2 -11.57 -44.03 -27.76
CA ALA A 2 -11.61 -43.24 -26.53
C ALA A 2 -11.78 -41.74 -26.90
N VAL A 3 -12.90 -41.17 -26.47
CA VAL A 3 -13.16 -39.74 -26.61
C VAL A 3 -12.54 -39.02 -25.40
N LEU A 4 -11.44 -38.34 -25.60
CA LEU A 4 -10.84 -37.46 -24.61
C LEU A 4 -11.60 -36.13 -24.57
N THR A 5 -12.45 -35.96 -23.57
CA THR A 5 -13.07 -34.67 -23.24
C THR A 5 -12.05 -33.81 -22.47
N ALA A 6 -11.37 -32.92 -23.16
CA ALA A 6 -10.56 -31.91 -22.53
C ALA A 6 -11.49 -30.83 -21.97
N CYS A 7 -11.73 -30.83 -20.68
CA CYS A 7 -12.30 -29.70 -19.98
C CYS A 7 -11.21 -28.63 -19.81
N SER A 8 -11.13 -27.73 -20.78
CA SER A 8 -10.32 -26.52 -20.66
C SER A 8 -10.98 -25.58 -19.66
N ALA A 9 -10.34 -25.39 -18.53
CA ALA A 9 -10.68 -24.34 -17.57
C ALA A 9 -10.39 -22.97 -18.20
N ILE A 10 -11.37 -22.36 -18.86
CA ILE A 10 -11.30 -21.02 -19.42
C ILE A 10 -12.03 -20.04 -18.49
N SER A 11 -11.74 -20.09 -17.20
CA SER A 11 -12.37 -19.16 -16.25
C SER A 11 -11.55 -17.92 -15.90
N SER A 12 -10.36 -17.75 -16.50
CA SER A 12 -9.47 -16.63 -16.19
C SER A 12 -9.42 -15.50 -17.24
N LEU A 13 -10.27 -15.54 -18.26
CA LEU A 13 -10.27 -14.60 -19.37
C LEU A 13 -11.55 -13.78 -19.53
N LEU A 14 -12.32 -13.59 -18.45
CA LEU A 14 -13.44 -12.67 -18.50
C LEU A 14 -12.89 -11.24 -18.44
N PRO A 15 -13.09 -10.39 -19.48
CA PRO A 15 -12.71 -8.99 -19.44
C PRO A 15 -13.53 -8.31 -18.35
N GLY A 16 -12.84 -7.69 -17.37
CA GLY A 16 -13.45 -6.90 -16.30
C GLY A 16 -13.24 -7.42 -14.89
N HIS A 17 -12.64 -8.59 -14.67
CA HIS A 17 -12.32 -9.09 -13.33
C HIS A 17 -10.86 -8.82 -12.99
N GLN A 18 -10.60 -7.66 -12.34
CA GLN A 18 -9.27 -7.39 -11.80
C GLN A 18 -9.13 -7.99 -10.41
N PRO A 19 -8.01 -8.68 -10.12
CA PRO A 19 -7.77 -9.18 -8.78
C PRO A 19 -7.66 -8.00 -7.79
N THR A 20 -8.28 -8.19 -6.63
CA THR A 20 -8.20 -7.24 -5.53
C THR A 20 -7.08 -7.60 -4.57
N THR A 21 -6.74 -6.65 -3.71
CA THR A 21 -5.74 -6.86 -2.66
C THR A 21 -6.11 -8.05 -1.76
N ARG A 22 -5.08 -8.70 -1.21
CA ARG A 22 -5.21 -9.72 -0.17
C ARG A 22 -5.16 -9.12 1.24
N LEU A 23 -4.91 -7.81 1.34
CA LEU A 23 -4.65 -7.12 2.60
C LEU A 23 -5.87 -7.16 3.53
N SER A 24 -5.69 -7.74 4.71
CA SER A 24 -6.70 -7.84 5.77
C SER A 24 -6.37 -6.95 6.96
N SER A 25 -5.09 -6.79 7.29
CA SER A 25 -4.66 -5.94 8.40
C SER A 25 -3.29 -5.33 8.15
N VAL A 26 -3.06 -4.20 8.80
CA VAL A 26 -1.78 -3.49 8.80
C VAL A 26 -1.38 -3.18 10.23
N ARG A 27 -0.14 -3.49 10.55
CA ARG A 27 0.56 -3.06 11.74
C ARG A 27 1.72 -2.17 11.34
N VAL A 28 1.95 -1.09 12.06
CA VAL A 28 3.10 -0.20 11.87
C VAL A 28 3.96 -0.21 13.12
N ALA A 29 5.23 -0.41 12.96
CA ALA A 29 6.20 -0.40 14.05
C ALA A 29 7.36 0.54 13.72
N ALA A 30 7.55 1.55 14.57
CA ALA A 30 8.69 2.45 14.53
C ALA A 30 9.58 2.18 15.74
N PRO A 31 10.70 1.47 15.60
CA PRO A 31 11.61 1.24 16.71
C PRO A 31 12.25 2.55 17.19
N PRO A 32 12.88 2.55 18.40
CA PRO A 32 13.74 3.65 18.79
C PRO A 32 14.79 3.94 17.71
N GLY A 33 15.02 5.22 17.39
CA GLY A 33 15.94 5.61 16.30
C GLY A 33 15.31 5.68 14.91
N ALA A 34 14.04 5.31 14.75
CA ALA A 34 13.32 5.45 13.50
C ALA A 34 13.46 6.87 12.95
N ASN A 35 13.70 6.99 11.64
CA ASN A 35 13.87 8.26 10.94
C ASN A 35 14.82 9.23 11.68
N LEU A 36 15.95 8.73 12.16
CA LEU A 36 16.94 9.51 12.92
C LEU A 36 16.30 10.24 14.14
N ASN A 37 15.47 9.53 14.89
CA ASN A 37 14.68 10.01 16.04
C ASN A 37 13.64 11.10 15.69
N SER A 38 13.13 11.11 14.48
CA SER A 38 12.07 12.04 14.04
C SER A 38 10.79 11.31 13.70
N ALA A 39 9.64 11.94 13.89
CA ALA A 39 8.37 11.40 13.47
C ALA A 39 8.33 11.21 11.95
N ILE A 40 7.64 10.16 11.51
CA ILE A 40 7.50 9.80 10.10
C ILE A 40 6.05 10.04 9.68
N ARG A 41 5.85 10.77 8.58
CA ARG A 41 4.57 10.75 7.89
C ARG A 41 4.50 9.47 7.06
N LEU A 42 3.44 8.69 7.26
CA LEU A 42 3.19 7.46 6.53
C LEU A 42 1.78 7.51 5.98
N ASP A 43 1.64 7.39 4.67
CA ASP A 43 0.35 7.27 4.01
C ASP A 43 0.18 5.88 3.41
N LEU A 44 -0.96 5.26 3.70
CA LEU A 44 -1.43 4.05 3.02
C LEU A 44 -2.43 4.48 1.95
N VAL A 45 -2.15 4.13 0.70
CA VAL A 45 -2.94 4.56 -0.46
C VAL A 45 -3.61 3.35 -1.10
N PHE A 46 -4.94 3.34 -1.09
CA PHE A 46 -5.79 2.29 -1.63
C PHE A 46 -6.33 2.76 -2.99
N VAL A 47 -6.05 2.05 -4.05
CA VAL A 47 -6.46 2.39 -5.42
C VAL A 47 -7.48 1.39 -5.91
N TYR A 48 -8.62 1.89 -6.43
CA TYR A 48 -9.76 1.06 -6.84
C TYR A 48 -9.92 0.92 -8.36
N ALA A 49 -9.17 1.68 -9.15
CA ALA A 49 -9.19 1.63 -10.60
C ALA A 49 -7.78 1.44 -11.18
N SER A 50 -7.63 0.53 -12.14
CA SER A 50 -6.31 0.17 -12.70
C SER A 50 -5.62 1.34 -13.40
N ALA A 51 -6.38 2.19 -14.09
CA ALA A 51 -5.83 3.37 -14.77
C ALA A 51 -5.11 4.32 -13.80
N ASP A 52 -5.57 4.39 -12.54
CA ASP A 52 -5.05 5.32 -11.55
C ASP A 52 -3.77 4.82 -10.89
N VAL A 53 -3.49 3.51 -10.92
CA VAL A 53 -2.24 2.95 -10.40
C VAL A 53 -1.01 3.55 -11.06
N ALA A 54 -1.07 3.75 -12.38
CA ALA A 54 0.02 4.33 -13.16
C ALA A 54 0.25 5.83 -12.86
N MET A 55 -0.75 6.52 -12.31
CA MET A 55 -0.65 7.93 -11.94
C MET A 55 0.04 8.16 -10.60
N LEU A 56 0.15 7.13 -9.77
CA LEU A 56 0.77 7.27 -8.46
C LEU A 56 2.29 7.42 -8.57
N PRO A 57 2.88 8.34 -7.79
CA PRO A 57 4.32 8.48 -7.68
C PRO A 57 5.01 7.20 -7.21
N LYS A 58 6.29 7.09 -7.47
CA LYS A 58 7.11 5.94 -7.06
C LYS A 58 7.86 6.15 -5.76
N THR A 59 7.88 7.38 -5.26
CA THR A 59 8.62 7.76 -4.05
C THR A 59 7.75 8.50 -3.06
N GLY A 60 8.11 8.44 -1.77
CA GLY A 60 7.45 9.20 -0.71
C GLY A 60 7.47 10.70 -0.96
N PRO A 61 8.64 11.33 -1.22
CA PRO A 61 8.70 12.78 -1.47
C PRO A 61 7.80 13.23 -2.60
N ASP A 62 7.77 12.50 -3.71
CA ASP A 62 6.90 12.84 -4.85
C ASP A 62 5.42 12.68 -4.50
N TRP A 63 5.07 11.64 -3.73
CA TRP A 63 3.72 11.45 -3.23
C TRP A 63 3.28 12.65 -2.37
N PHE A 64 4.05 13.00 -1.36
CA PHE A 64 3.68 14.10 -0.45
C PHE A 64 3.64 15.46 -1.16
N ALA A 65 4.46 15.66 -2.20
CA ALA A 65 4.40 16.87 -3.03
C ALA A 65 3.13 16.94 -3.90
N GLN A 66 2.63 15.79 -4.38
CA GLN A 66 1.50 15.70 -5.31
C GLN A 66 0.18 15.27 -4.66
N LYS A 67 0.21 14.94 -3.37
CA LYS A 67 -0.92 14.32 -2.65
C LYS A 67 -2.24 15.06 -2.84
N MET A 68 -2.27 16.36 -2.63
CA MET A 68 -3.51 17.14 -2.77
C MET A 68 -4.05 17.11 -4.18
N ALA A 69 -3.19 17.27 -5.18
CA ALA A 69 -3.61 17.23 -6.58
C ALA A 69 -4.16 15.86 -6.96
N LEU A 70 -3.52 14.78 -6.51
CA LEU A 70 -3.95 13.41 -6.76
C LEU A 70 -5.28 13.10 -6.05
N GLN A 71 -5.44 13.49 -4.79
CA GLN A 71 -6.70 13.30 -4.06
C GLN A 71 -7.85 14.06 -4.71
N ASN A 72 -7.62 15.29 -5.17
CA ASN A 72 -8.62 16.08 -5.88
C ASN A 72 -8.95 15.50 -7.26
N GLY A 73 -7.95 15.01 -7.98
CA GLY A 73 -8.12 14.46 -9.33
C GLY A 73 -8.75 13.07 -9.34
N LEU A 74 -8.34 12.17 -8.45
CA LEU A 74 -8.82 10.80 -8.42
C LEU A 74 -10.09 10.61 -7.59
N GLY A 75 -10.35 11.49 -6.63
CA GLY A 75 -11.58 11.47 -5.83
C GLY A 75 -11.86 10.11 -5.19
N LYS A 76 -13.04 9.54 -5.50
CA LYS A 76 -13.50 8.26 -4.94
C LYS A 76 -12.76 7.02 -5.45
N ALA A 77 -11.91 7.16 -6.46
CA ALA A 77 -11.08 6.06 -6.98
C ALA A 77 -9.90 5.73 -6.07
N MET A 78 -9.69 6.52 -5.01
CA MET A 78 -8.58 6.37 -4.10
C MET A 78 -8.99 6.73 -2.67
N ASP A 79 -8.55 5.93 -1.71
CA ASP A 79 -8.58 6.27 -0.28
C ASP A 79 -7.16 6.41 0.27
N VAL A 80 -6.98 7.30 1.21
CA VAL A 80 -5.68 7.53 1.89
C VAL A 80 -5.88 7.45 3.39
N VAL A 81 -5.09 6.61 4.04
CA VAL A 81 -4.95 6.58 5.50
C VAL A 81 -3.65 7.27 5.86
N SER A 82 -3.73 8.41 6.53
CA SER A 82 -2.57 9.21 6.91
C SER A 82 -2.23 9.00 8.37
N LEU A 83 -0.98 8.66 8.63
CA LEU A 83 -0.44 8.43 9.98
C LEU A 83 0.77 9.32 10.20
N GLN A 84 0.93 9.74 11.46
CA GLN A 84 2.16 10.33 11.94
C GLN A 84 2.71 9.43 13.05
N VAL A 85 3.89 8.86 12.83
CA VAL A 85 4.44 7.81 13.66
C VAL A 85 5.73 8.29 14.31
N PRO A 86 5.70 8.64 15.62
CA PRO A 86 6.91 8.92 16.36
C PRO A 86 7.80 7.69 16.51
N PRO A 87 9.11 7.84 16.75
CA PRO A 87 9.96 6.74 17.16
C PRO A 87 9.45 6.04 18.42
N ALA A 88 9.77 4.76 18.59
CA ALA A 88 9.34 3.90 19.70
C ALA A 88 7.81 3.74 19.80
N MET A 89 7.09 3.82 18.67
CA MET A 89 5.64 3.64 18.62
C MET A 89 5.25 2.43 17.76
N VAL A 90 4.19 1.74 18.20
CA VAL A 90 3.52 0.69 17.44
C VAL A 90 2.05 1.06 17.29
N ILE A 91 1.53 0.95 16.08
CA ILE A 91 0.10 1.11 15.78
C ILE A 91 -0.41 -0.25 15.30
N ASP A 92 -1.29 -0.87 16.08
CA ASP A 92 -1.80 -2.21 15.80
C ASP A 92 -3.23 -2.40 16.34
N PRO A 93 -4.22 -2.61 15.48
CA PRO A 93 -4.17 -2.48 14.04
C PRO A 93 -4.32 -1.04 13.55
N VAL A 94 -3.88 -0.77 12.34
CA VAL A 94 -4.23 0.46 11.62
C VAL A 94 -5.69 0.35 11.16
N LYS A 95 -6.48 1.41 11.36
CA LYS A 95 -7.85 1.45 10.85
C LYS A 95 -7.83 1.62 9.33
N LEU A 96 -8.34 0.62 8.61
CA LEU A 96 -8.41 0.63 7.16
C LEU A 96 -9.75 1.23 6.68
N PRO A 97 -9.84 1.75 5.43
CA PRO A 97 -11.10 2.16 4.83
C PRO A 97 -12.10 1.00 4.75
N ASP A 98 -13.40 1.31 4.83
CA ASP A 98 -14.45 0.29 4.77
C ASP A 98 -14.40 -0.58 3.50
N LYS A 99 -14.00 0.03 2.38
CA LYS A 99 -13.86 -0.68 1.11
C LYS A 99 -12.44 -1.15 0.79
N ALA A 100 -11.55 -1.18 1.77
CA ALA A 100 -10.13 -1.57 1.58
C ALA A 100 -9.96 -2.88 0.81
N GLY A 101 -10.79 -3.90 1.08
CA GLY A 101 -10.74 -5.18 0.40
C GLY A 101 -11.09 -5.14 -1.09
N LYS A 102 -11.64 -4.04 -1.59
CA LYS A 102 -11.94 -3.82 -3.01
C LYS A 102 -10.80 -3.14 -3.77
N ALA A 103 -9.76 -2.71 -3.08
CA ALA A 103 -8.60 -2.09 -3.71
C ALA A 103 -7.88 -3.08 -4.61
N ILE A 104 -7.46 -2.62 -5.78
CA ILE A 104 -6.65 -3.41 -6.72
C ILE A 104 -5.16 -3.25 -6.46
N ALA A 105 -4.78 -2.16 -5.81
CA ALA A 105 -3.42 -1.91 -5.34
C ALA A 105 -3.43 -1.14 -4.04
N VAL A 106 -2.47 -1.44 -3.16
CA VAL A 106 -2.25 -0.73 -1.91
C VAL A 106 -0.77 -0.43 -1.78
N TYR A 107 -0.43 0.85 -1.60
CA TYR A 107 0.94 1.32 -1.45
C TYR A 107 1.13 2.05 -0.13
N ALA A 108 2.31 1.91 0.45
CA ALA A 108 2.76 2.71 1.57
C ALA A 108 3.81 3.72 1.11
N PHE A 109 3.60 4.98 1.47
CA PHE A 109 4.52 6.09 1.22
C PHE A 109 4.97 6.66 2.54
N ALA A 110 6.27 6.72 2.75
CA ALA A 110 6.87 7.28 3.95
C ALA A 110 7.75 8.49 3.60
N ASP A 111 7.76 9.46 4.49
CA ASP A 111 8.55 10.68 4.34
C ASP A 111 9.72 10.64 5.34
N TYR A 112 10.87 10.21 4.85
CA TYR A 112 12.09 10.11 5.64
C TYR A 112 12.96 11.36 5.50
N LEU A 113 13.75 11.66 6.53
CA LEU A 113 14.80 12.68 6.47
C LEU A 113 15.96 12.26 5.55
N SER A 114 16.26 10.96 5.50
CA SER A 114 17.24 10.40 4.57
C SER A 114 16.70 10.46 3.14
N LYS A 115 17.57 10.83 2.20
CA LYS A 115 17.23 10.81 0.76
C LYS A 115 17.20 9.40 0.18
N ASP A 116 17.81 8.42 0.86
CA ASP A 116 17.83 7.03 0.47
C ASP A 116 16.59 6.30 0.96
N GLY A 117 16.20 5.21 0.30
CA GLY A 117 15.15 4.31 0.78
C GLY A 117 13.73 4.87 0.74
N GLN A 118 13.47 5.86 -0.11
CA GLN A 118 12.16 6.52 -0.18
C GLN A 118 11.21 5.95 -1.24
N ALA A 119 11.54 4.80 -1.82
CA ALA A 119 10.65 4.11 -2.74
C ALA A 119 9.35 3.72 -2.03
N ARG A 120 8.23 3.81 -2.74
CA ARG A 120 6.96 3.31 -2.23
C ARG A 120 7.05 1.80 -1.98
N SER A 121 6.35 1.32 -0.98
CA SER A 121 6.23 -0.11 -0.68
C SER A 121 4.90 -0.62 -1.21
N ASP A 122 4.92 -1.66 -2.04
CA ASP A 122 3.71 -2.34 -2.51
C ASP A 122 3.30 -3.38 -1.47
N ILE A 123 2.14 -3.17 -0.84
CA ILE A 123 1.59 -4.08 0.17
C ILE A 123 0.34 -4.82 -0.31
N THR A 124 0.04 -4.76 -1.60
CA THR A 124 -1.17 -5.33 -2.21
C THR A 124 -1.33 -6.83 -1.92
N GLN A 125 -0.26 -7.60 -1.94
CA GLN A 125 -0.28 -9.06 -1.82
C GLN A 125 -0.08 -9.58 -0.39
N PHE A 126 0.27 -8.73 0.55
CA PHE A 126 0.33 -9.11 1.97
C PHE A 126 -1.07 -9.36 2.52
N ARG A 127 -1.22 -10.35 3.37
CA ARG A 127 -2.46 -10.58 4.10
C ARG A 127 -2.47 -9.80 5.42
N HIS A 128 -1.42 -9.93 6.18
CA HIS A 128 -1.21 -9.23 7.45
C HIS A 128 0.13 -8.50 7.39
N ALA A 129 0.13 -7.30 6.81
CA ALA A 129 1.33 -6.53 6.60
C ALA A 129 1.85 -5.91 7.90
N VAL A 130 3.13 -6.10 8.18
CA VAL A 130 3.85 -5.34 9.21
C VAL A 130 4.79 -4.37 8.51
N ILE A 131 4.55 -3.08 8.69
CA ILE A 131 5.37 -2.01 8.15
C ILE A 131 6.38 -1.58 9.21
N TRP A 132 7.64 -1.85 8.96
CA TRP A 132 8.76 -1.48 9.83
C TRP A 132 9.34 -0.16 9.35
N LEU A 133 9.29 0.86 10.20
CA LEU A 133 9.86 2.17 9.93
C LEU A 133 11.26 2.24 10.55
N ALA A 134 12.27 1.74 9.83
CA ALA A 134 13.66 1.72 10.30
C ALA A 134 14.28 3.13 10.31
N ALA A 135 15.58 3.22 10.60
CA ALA A 135 16.27 4.51 10.71
C ALA A 135 16.24 5.33 9.41
N THR A 136 16.34 4.64 8.25
CA THR A 136 16.47 5.30 6.94
C THR A 136 15.57 4.74 5.84
N GLN A 137 14.81 3.68 6.11
CA GLN A 137 13.99 3.02 5.09
C GLN A 137 12.81 2.26 5.68
N VAL A 138 11.81 2.00 4.84
CA VAL A 138 10.68 1.12 5.14
C VAL A 138 11.02 -0.30 4.75
N THR A 139 10.64 -1.25 5.61
CA THR A 139 10.64 -2.68 5.29
C THR A 139 9.25 -3.25 5.61
N VAL A 140 8.73 -4.14 4.77
CA VAL A 140 7.44 -4.77 4.99
C VAL A 140 7.62 -6.28 5.10
N THR A 141 6.98 -6.87 6.11
CA THR A 141 6.97 -8.32 6.31
C THR A 141 5.53 -8.82 6.47
N GLU A 142 5.30 -10.10 6.20
CA GLU A 142 4.07 -10.78 6.62
C GLU A 142 4.15 -11.09 8.11
N GLN A 143 3.03 -10.96 8.83
CA GLN A 143 2.95 -11.30 10.25
C GLN A 143 2.84 -12.81 10.44
#